data_478c31ddaa3badec57dc716f1010794c
#
_entry.id   478c31ddaa3badec57dc716f1010794c
#
_cell.length_a   1.000
_cell.length_b   1.000
_cell.length_c   1.000
_cell.angle_alpha   90.00
_cell.angle_beta   90.00
_cell.angle_gamma   90.00
#
_symmetry.space_group_name_H-M   'P 1'
#
loop_
_entity.id
_entity.type
_entity.pdbx_description
1 polymer ?
#
loop_
_entity_poly.entity_id
_entity_poly.type
_entity_poly.pdbx_seq_one_letter_code
_entity_poly.pdbx_strand_id
1 'polypeptide(L)'
;IRLPEENRPIGRWGRMHRNYIKEHNPIRFNDLYLSGELWTYLADLNEQAQERLFLIVEQMKAAEGVSEELKAANQMAWVGAMNSIRNRAEEIILREMIYGEDAV
;
A
#
# COMPACT_ATOMS: atom_id res chain seq x y z
N ILE A 1 28.18 -14.13 9.54
CA ILE A 1 27.94 -13.14 8.50
C ILE A 1 26.90 -12.15 8.98
N ARG A 2 27.26 -10.90 8.91
CA ARG A 2 26.38 -9.84 9.33
C ARG A 2 25.64 -9.31 8.12
N LEU A 3 24.32 -9.43 8.13
CA LEU A 3 23.46 -8.88 7.08
C LEU A 3 23.27 -7.38 7.30
N PRO A 4 23.08 -6.61 6.21
CA PRO A 4 22.75 -5.20 6.36
C PRO A 4 21.47 -5.02 7.15
N GLU A 5 21.47 -4.10 8.08
CA GLU A 5 20.27 -3.78 8.83
C GLU A 5 19.33 -2.92 7.97
N GLU A 6 18.08 -3.33 7.92
CA GLU A 6 17.05 -2.55 7.28
C GLU A 6 16.28 -1.80 8.35
N ASN A 7 16.37 -0.48 8.35
CA ASN A 7 15.77 0.36 9.38
C ASN A 7 14.40 0.90 9.02
N ARG A 8 13.98 0.71 7.77
CA ARG A 8 12.67 1.22 7.34
C ARG A 8 11.56 0.39 7.96
N PRO A 9 10.45 1.02 8.38
CA PRO A 9 9.29 0.24 8.82
C PRO A 9 8.66 -0.49 7.63
N ILE A 10 8.13 -1.67 7.88
CA ILE A 10 7.37 -2.37 6.84
C ILE A 10 5.96 -1.82 6.68
N GLY A 11 5.47 -1.08 7.66
CA GLY A 11 4.20 -0.38 7.60
C GLY A 11 2.98 -1.28 7.48
N ARG A 12 1.83 -0.64 7.25
CA ARG A 12 0.55 -1.33 7.13
C ARG A 12 0.56 -2.30 5.95
N TRP A 13 0.99 -1.83 4.78
CA TRP A 13 0.97 -2.63 3.55
C TRP A 13 1.94 -3.79 3.62
N GLY A 14 3.13 -3.56 4.18
CA GLY A 14 4.11 -4.63 4.35
C GLY A 14 3.62 -5.72 5.29
N ARG A 15 2.99 -5.33 6.40
CA ARG A 15 2.45 -6.33 7.35
C ARG A 15 1.34 -7.16 6.71
N MET A 16 0.44 -6.54 5.97
CA MET A 16 -0.64 -7.25 5.29
C MET A 16 -0.10 -8.23 4.25
N HIS A 17 0.86 -7.79 3.47
CA HIS A 17 1.48 -8.66 2.45
C HIS A 17 2.27 -9.80 3.11
N ARG A 18 2.97 -9.52 4.20
CA ARG A 18 3.68 -10.56 4.95
C ARG A 18 2.75 -11.68 5.37
N ASN A 19 1.61 -11.32 5.94
CA ASN A 19 0.62 -12.30 6.36
C ASN A 19 0.06 -13.08 5.17
N TYR A 20 -0.16 -12.39 4.07
CA TYR A 20 -0.68 -13.01 2.86
C TYR A 20 0.29 -14.05 2.29
N ILE A 21 1.57 -13.70 2.11
CA ILE A 21 2.52 -14.66 1.54
C ILE A 21 2.83 -15.79 2.51
N LYS A 22 2.77 -15.54 3.80
CA LYS A 22 2.97 -16.58 4.80
C LYS A 22 1.89 -17.66 4.69
N GLU A 23 0.65 -17.27 4.44
CA GLU A 23 -0.47 -18.20 4.31
C GLU A 23 -0.57 -18.83 2.94
N HIS A 24 -0.36 -18.05 1.88
CA HIS A 24 -0.65 -18.47 0.52
C HIS A 24 0.57 -18.92 -0.28
N ASN A 25 1.76 -18.52 0.13
CA ASN A 25 2.99 -18.95 -0.52
C ASN A 25 4.10 -19.13 0.52
N PRO A 26 3.98 -20.14 1.39
CA PRO A 26 4.95 -20.33 2.47
C PRO A 26 6.37 -20.63 1.99
N ILE A 27 6.53 -21.20 0.78
CA ILE A 27 7.86 -21.46 0.24
C ILE A 27 8.57 -20.15 -0.03
N ARG A 28 7.91 -19.21 -0.70
CA ARG A 28 8.48 -17.90 -0.95
C ARG A 28 8.74 -17.14 0.36
N PHE A 29 7.82 -17.23 1.30
CA PHE A 29 7.99 -16.60 2.61
C PHE A 29 9.26 -17.13 3.30
N ASN A 30 9.43 -18.43 3.31
CA ASN A 30 10.60 -19.05 3.93
C ASN A 30 11.89 -18.68 3.22
N ASP A 31 11.88 -18.65 1.90
CA ASP A 31 13.06 -18.25 1.13
C ASP A 31 13.50 -16.83 1.47
N LEU A 32 12.56 -15.91 1.54
CA LEU A 32 12.84 -14.52 1.90
C LEU A 32 13.32 -14.40 3.34
N TYR A 33 12.68 -15.13 4.23
CA TYR A 33 13.05 -15.12 5.65
C TYR A 33 14.45 -15.66 5.85
N LEU A 34 14.76 -16.81 5.24
CA LEU A 34 16.06 -17.45 5.42
C LEU A 34 17.20 -16.70 4.75
N SER A 35 16.92 -16.01 3.64
CA SER A 35 17.94 -15.19 2.98
C SER A 35 18.21 -13.88 3.69
N GLY A 36 17.36 -13.50 4.65
CA GLY A 36 17.48 -12.22 5.35
C GLY A 36 16.92 -11.04 4.57
N GLU A 37 16.20 -11.30 3.48
CA GLU A 37 15.69 -10.25 2.59
C GLU A 37 14.22 -9.90 2.83
N LEU A 38 13.55 -10.62 3.74
CA LEU A 38 12.11 -10.44 3.95
C LEU A 38 11.77 -9.01 4.35
N TRP A 39 12.48 -8.45 5.30
CA TRP A 39 12.18 -7.10 5.78
C TRP A 39 12.37 -6.06 4.69
N THR A 40 13.47 -6.15 3.95
CA THR A 40 13.75 -5.22 2.83
C THR A 40 12.67 -5.33 1.77
N TYR A 41 12.27 -6.55 1.41
CA TYR A 41 11.21 -6.79 0.45
C TYR A 41 9.90 -6.12 0.89
N LEU A 42 9.52 -6.31 2.16
CA LEU A 42 8.28 -5.75 2.68
C LEU A 42 8.34 -4.23 2.82
N ALA A 43 9.48 -3.67 3.21
CA ALA A 43 9.66 -2.23 3.29
C ALA A 43 9.58 -1.58 1.91
N ASP A 44 10.19 -2.20 0.90
CA ASP A 44 10.10 -1.73 -0.49
C ASP A 44 8.66 -1.76 -0.98
N LEU A 45 7.95 -2.85 -0.71
CA LEU A 45 6.55 -2.98 -1.08
C LEU A 45 5.70 -1.89 -0.44
N ASN A 46 5.93 -1.64 0.85
CA ASN A 46 5.19 -0.61 1.57
C ASN A 46 5.39 0.77 0.96
N GLU A 47 6.62 1.12 0.62
CA GLU A 47 6.92 2.40 -0.01
C GLU A 47 6.25 2.50 -1.39
N GLN A 48 6.32 1.45 -2.19
CA GLN A 48 5.69 1.43 -3.50
C GLN A 48 4.18 1.55 -3.39
N ALA A 49 3.59 0.86 -2.42
CA ALA A 49 2.15 0.94 -2.19
C ALA A 49 1.72 2.34 -1.76
N GLN A 50 2.49 2.99 -0.89
CA GLN A 50 2.19 4.35 -0.46
C GLN A 50 2.27 5.34 -1.62
N GLU A 51 3.30 5.24 -2.46
CA GLU A 51 3.46 6.10 -3.62
C GLU A 51 2.32 5.91 -4.62
N ARG A 52 1.98 4.65 -4.90
CA ARG A 52 0.90 4.37 -5.83
C ARG A 52 -0.45 4.83 -5.29
N LEU A 53 -0.68 4.65 -3.99
CA LEU A 53 -1.90 5.12 -3.35
C LEU A 53 -2.04 6.64 -3.50
N PHE A 54 -0.97 7.37 -3.25
CA PHE A 54 -0.97 8.82 -3.39
C PHE A 54 -1.33 9.22 -4.83
N LEU A 55 -0.72 8.58 -5.83
CA LEU A 55 -0.99 8.91 -7.23
C LEU A 55 -2.43 8.61 -7.61
N ILE A 56 -2.97 7.47 -7.18
CA ILE A 56 -4.35 7.10 -7.47
C ILE A 56 -5.32 8.10 -6.83
N VAL A 57 -5.07 8.45 -5.58
CA VAL A 57 -5.91 9.44 -4.87
C VAL A 57 -5.89 10.78 -5.60
N GLU A 58 -4.72 11.25 -6.01
CA GLU A 58 -4.61 12.53 -6.73
C GLU A 58 -5.33 12.48 -8.09
N GLN A 59 -5.21 11.36 -8.81
CA GLN A 59 -5.90 11.19 -10.09
C GLN A 59 -7.42 11.20 -9.91
N MET A 60 -7.92 10.50 -8.88
CA MET A 60 -9.35 10.47 -8.60
C MET A 60 -9.88 11.83 -8.16
N LYS A 61 -9.11 12.57 -7.36
CA LYS A 61 -9.48 13.91 -6.95
C LYS A 61 -9.65 14.82 -8.17
N ALA A 62 -8.71 14.76 -9.09
CA ALA A 62 -8.77 15.58 -10.30
C ALA A 62 -9.96 15.19 -11.17
N ALA A 63 -10.21 13.88 -11.33
CA ALA A 63 -11.29 13.38 -12.17
C ALA A 63 -12.67 13.70 -11.59
N GLU A 64 -12.80 13.73 -10.27
CA GLU A 64 -14.10 13.93 -9.59
C GLU A 64 -14.29 15.35 -9.08
N GLY A 65 -13.36 16.25 -9.36
CA GLY A 65 -13.49 17.65 -8.98
C GLY A 65 -13.37 17.91 -7.48
N VAL A 66 -12.68 17.03 -6.77
CA VAL A 66 -12.47 17.19 -5.33
C VAL A 66 -11.24 18.07 -5.12
N SER A 67 -11.46 19.31 -4.72
CA SER A 67 -10.42 20.33 -4.69
C SER A 67 -10.43 21.10 -3.38
N GLU A 68 -9.42 21.93 -3.19
CA GLU A 68 -9.38 22.85 -2.06
C GLU A 68 -10.54 23.85 -2.10
N GLU A 69 -11.01 24.21 -3.30
CA GLU A 69 -12.17 25.06 -3.46
C GLU A 69 -13.43 24.40 -2.91
N LEU A 70 -13.60 23.10 -3.19
CA LEU A 70 -14.71 22.34 -2.62
C LEU A 70 -14.61 22.28 -1.10
N LYS A 71 -13.41 22.06 -0.58
CA LYS A 71 -13.19 22.01 0.87
C LYS A 71 -13.61 23.32 1.54
N ALA A 72 -13.25 24.44 0.92
CA ALA A 72 -13.60 25.77 1.43
C ALA A 72 -15.10 26.04 1.34
N ALA A 73 -15.74 25.61 0.24
CA ALA A 73 -17.15 25.87 -0.01
C ALA A 73 -18.06 24.93 0.78
N ASN A 74 -17.68 23.66 0.90
CA ASN A 74 -18.50 22.66 1.58
C ASN A 74 -17.62 21.56 2.17
N GLN A 75 -17.18 21.77 3.39
CA GLN A 75 -16.24 20.87 4.06
C GLN A 75 -16.79 19.45 4.21
N MET A 76 -18.06 19.32 4.53
CA MET A 76 -18.67 18.01 4.73
C MET A 76 -18.70 17.20 3.42
N ALA A 77 -19.03 17.86 2.32
CA ALA A 77 -18.99 17.19 1.01
C ALA A 77 -17.57 16.78 0.65
N TRP A 78 -16.58 17.63 0.96
CA TRP A 78 -15.18 17.31 0.72
C TRP A 78 -14.73 16.10 1.52
N VAL A 79 -15.07 16.04 2.80
CA VAL A 79 -14.72 14.91 3.68
C VAL A 79 -15.32 13.61 3.14
N GLY A 80 -16.59 13.63 2.78
CA GLY A 80 -17.26 12.45 2.23
C GLY A 80 -16.63 11.97 0.94
N ALA A 81 -16.32 12.91 0.03
CA ALA A 81 -15.68 12.59 -1.24
C ALA A 81 -14.27 12.01 -1.02
N MET A 82 -13.50 12.60 -0.11
CA MET A 82 -12.14 12.10 0.18
C MET A 82 -12.18 10.72 0.81
N ASN A 83 -13.12 10.45 1.71
CA ASN A 83 -13.24 9.11 2.29
C ASN A 83 -13.59 8.07 1.23
N SER A 84 -14.49 8.40 0.30
CA SER A 84 -14.84 7.51 -0.81
C SER A 84 -13.65 7.24 -1.71
N ILE A 85 -12.92 8.29 -2.09
CA ILE A 85 -11.74 8.18 -2.95
C ILE A 85 -10.68 7.32 -2.27
N ARG A 86 -10.40 7.57 -1.01
CA ARG A 86 -9.40 6.81 -0.27
C ARG A 86 -9.77 5.33 -0.19
N ASN A 87 -11.01 5.02 0.11
CA ASN A 87 -11.44 3.62 0.20
C ASN A 87 -11.30 2.90 -1.12
N ARG A 88 -11.70 3.55 -2.23
CA ARG A 88 -11.56 2.94 -3.56
C ARG A 88 -10.10 2.77 -3.96
N ALA A 89 -9.26 3.75 -3.65
CA ALA A 89 -7.83 3.68 -3.95
C ALA A 89 -7.17 2.56 -3.14
N GLU A 90 -7.52 2.44 -1.86
CA GLU A 90 -6.99 1.37 -1.02
C GLU A 90 -7.40 -0.01 -1.51
N GLU A 91 -8.62 -0.17 -2.00
CA GLU A 91 -9.06 -1.43 -2.59
C GLU A 91 -8.21 -1.82 -3.81
N ILE A 92 -7.85 -0.83 -4.63
CA ILE A 92 -6.98 -1.07 -5.78
C ILE A 92 -5.60 -1.56 -5.32
N ILE A 93 -5.04 -0.91 -4.30
CA ILE A 93 -3.74 -1.31 -3.76
C ILE A 93 -3.80 -2.74 -3.20
N LEU A 94 -4.83 -3.04 -2.44
CA LEU A 94 -4.99 -4.39 -1.87
C LEU A 94 -5.06 -5.45 -2.96
N ARG A 95 -5.85 -5.20 -4.00
CA ARG A 95 -6.03 -6.16 -5.07
C ARG A 95 -4.79 -6.32 -5.93
N GLU A 96 -4.14 -5.22 -6.28
CA GLU A 96 -3.02 -5.26 -7.22
C GLU A 96 -1.68 -5.59 -6.58
N MET A 97 -1.43 -5.14 -5.36
CA MET A 97 -0.10 -5.21 -4.76
C MET A 97 -0.02 -6.12 -3.55
N ILE A 98 -1.09 -6.23 -2.78
CA ILE A 98 -1.04 -6.93 -1.49
C ILE A 98 -1.55 -8.36 -1.62
N TYR A 99 -2.72 -8.55 -2.25
CA TYR A 99 -3.38 -9.84 -2.38
C TYR A 99 -3.43 -10.38 -3.79
N GLY A 100 -2.73 -9.74 -4.72
CA GLY A 100 -2.68 -10.22 -6.10
C GLY A 100 -1.77 -11.43 -6.22
N GLU A 101 -2.19 -12.43 -6.98
CA GLU A 101 -1.36 -13.61 -7.21
C GLU A 101 -0.11 -13.27 -7.99
N ASP A 102 -0.19 -12.26 -8.83
CA ASP A 102 0.96 -11.81 -9.61
C ASP A 102 2.02 -11.15 -8.73
N ALA A 103 1.69 -10.81 -7.50
CA ALA A 103 2.63 -10.28 -6.54
C ALA A 103 3.53 -11.39 -5.97
N VAL A 104 3.24 -12.62 -6.34
CA VAL A 104 4.03 -13.78 -5.87
C VAL A 104 5.00 -14.32 -6.94
#